data_f492c965eaee2e87c8105d1f02087007
#
_entry.id   f492c965eaee2e87c8105d1f02087007
#
_cell.length_a   1.000
_cell.length_b   1.000
_cell.length_c   1.000
_cell.angle_alpha   90.00
_cell.angle_beta   90.00
_cell.angle_gamma   90.00
#
_symmetry.space_group_name_H-M   'P 1'
#
loop_
_entity.id
_entity.type
_entity.pdbx_description
1 polymer ?
#
loop_
_entity_poly.entity_id
_entity_poly.type
_entity_poly.pdbx_seq_one_letter_code
_entity_poly.pdbx_strand_id
1 'polypeptide(L)'
;MHLADPDQLEHIGLTLYERKALMALMLCGVADASALCREGNVPSSKIYLAMEKLAGLGLVQVQPTRPKMFAALPTEVVVNRIIEIARERSERFAAEASTLQATFAGLRSRVRGRQPFLDLALGVEGHIRRHLVPLAAARKRILSYMEAGDLMAIDKAVKDGFPILRRIAKNASEHGVEHRMVFGFSYRSAGHLLEFLKLHRHDLRQVTGVRYSGELGHPFHVVDDDIVVLPLDHPFVKEGRFASLLVRDRELADNLAEGFQELWRKAMRNLREIHVDPRGPKA
;
A
#
# COMPACT_ATOMS: atom_id res chain seq x y z
N MET A 1 20.25 10.44 -34.53
CA MET A 1 20.24 11.20 -33.27
C MET A 1 18.85 11.04 -32.68
N HIS A 2 18.67 10.21 -31.65
CA HIS A 2 17.38 10.07 -30.98
C HIS A 2 17.05 11.39 -30.30
N LEU A 3 16.06 12.10 -30.80
CA LEU A 3 15.45 13.23 -30.10
C LEU A 3 14.95 12.69 -28.75
N ALA A 4 15.30 13.35 -27.66
CA ALA A 4 14.78 13.01 -26.35
C ALA A 4 13.24 13.04 -26.41
N ASP A 5 12.62 12.03 -25.84
CA ASP A 5 11.17 11.89 -25.82
C ASP A 5 10.55 13.05 -25.03
N PRO A 6 9.69 13.89 -25.64
CA PRO A 6 9.03 14.99 -24.93
C PRO A 6 8.28 14.52 -23.67
N ASP A 7 7.89 13.25 -23.62
CA ASP A 7 7.12 12.70 -22.49
C ASP A 7 7.93 12.60 -21.20
N GLN A 8 9.26 12.59 -21.27
CA GLN A 8 10.12 12.65 -20.07
C GLN A 8 9.89 13.94 -19.24
N LEU A 9 9.41 15.03 -19.83
CA LEU A 9 9.12 16.30 -19.16
C LEU A 9 7.67 16.43 -18.68
N GLU A 10 6.85 15.38 -18.79
CA GLU A 10 5.47 15.40 -18.31
C GLU A 10 5.36 15.58 -16.81
N HIS A 11 6.27 14.96 -16.07
CA HIS A 11 6.29 14.96 -14.60
C HIS A 11 6.45 16.36 -13.99
N ILE A 12 7.04 17.30 -14.69
CA ILE A 12 7.14 18.69 -14.22
C ILE A 12 5.93 19.56 -14.59
N GLY A 13 4.90 18.98 -15.21
CA GLY A 13 3.62 19.63 -15.52
C GLY A 13 3.66 20.57 -16.68
N LEU A 14 4.57 20.36 -17.61
CA LEU A 14 4.55 21.01 -18.92
C LEU A 14 3.56 20.32 -19.85
N THR A 15 2.75 21.11 -20.52
CA THR A 15 1.86 20.62 -21.58
C THR A 15 2.68 20.14 -22.77
N LEU A 16 2.08 19.34 -23.65
CA LEU A 16 2.73 18.85 -24.85
C LEU A 16 3.35 19.96 -25.68
N TYR A 17 2.68 21.12 -25.86
CA TYR A 17 3.20 22.24 -26.64
C TYR A 17 4.36 22.94 -25.93
N GLU A 18 4.35 23.07 -24.61
CA GLU A 18 5.46 23.62 -23.85
C GLU A 18 6.70 22.73 -23.93
N ARG A 19 6.52 21.41 -23.84
CA ARG A 19 7.60 20.43 -23.99
C ARG A 19 8.21 20.50 -25.39
N LYS A 20 7.39 20.53 -26.44
CA LYS A 20 7.82 20.65 -27.82
C LYS A 20 8.54 21.97 -28.10
N ALA A 21 8.03 23.08 -27.56
CA ALA A 21 8.66 24.39 -27.71
C ALA A 21 10.03 24.47 -27.03
N LEU A 22 10.16 23.89 -25.80
CA LEU A 22 11.46 23.81 -25.12
C LEU A 22 12.47 22.98 -25.90
N MET A 23 12.06 21.80 -26.39
CA MET A 23 12.93 20.92 -27.17
C MET A 23 13.38 21.60 -28.47
N ALA A 24 12.48 22.27 -29.20
CA ALA A 24 12.80 23.02 -30.40
C ALA A 24 13.80 24.15 -30.10
N LEU A 25 13.61 24.88 -28.99
CA LEU A 25 14.54 25.95 -28.64
C LEU A 25 15.92 25.39 -28.22
N MET A 26 15.98 24.27 -27.52
CA MET A 26 17.25 23.61 -27.17
C MET A 26 18.03 23.17 -28.43
N LEU A 27 17.33 22.79 -29.50
CA LEU A 27 17.95 22.45 -30.78
C LEU A 27 18.44 23.70 -31.54
N CYS A 28 17.64 24.76 -31.56
CA CYS A 28 17.96 25.99 -32.29
C CYS A 28 18.99 26.88 -31.57
N GLY A 29 19.09 26.77 -30.25
CA GLY A 29 19.87 27.67 -29.40
C GLY A 29 19.22 29.05 -29.25
N VAL A 30 18.97 29.75 -30.35
CA VAL A 30 18.27 31.06 -30.40
C VAL A 30 17.30 31.05 -31.58
N ALA A 31 16.05 31.44 -31.34
CA ALA A 31 15.01 31.41 -32.38
C ALA A 31 13.88 32.40 -32.10
N ASP A 32 13.20 32.82 -33.17
CA ASP A 32 11.92 33.52 -33.05
C ASP A 32 10.73 32.54 -32.95
N ALA A 33 9.54 33.05 -32.70
CA ALA A 33 8.34 32.26 -32.60
C ALA A 33 8.03 31.44 -33.86
N SER A 34 8.31 31.98 -35.06
CA SER A 34 8.03 31.32 -36.34
C SER A 34 8.93 30.11 -36.54
N ALA A 35 10.22 30.23 -36.21
CA ALA A 35 11.17 29.13 -36.27
C ALA A 35 10.79 28.01 -35.26
N LEU A 36 10.40 28.37 -34.03
CA LEU A 36 9.98 27.43 -33.03
C LEU A 36 8.69 26.68 -33.40
N CYS A 37 7.74 27.35 -34.06
CA CYS A 37 6.53 26.70 -34.57
C CYS A 37 6.87 25.62 -35.60
N ARG A 38 7.80 25.87 -36.50
CA ARG A 38 8.21 24.90 -37.52
C ARG A 38 8.98 23.75 -36.95
N GLU A 39 9.99 24.04 -36.12
CA GLU A 39 10.88 23.01 -35.56
C GLU A 39 10.13 22.11 -34.54
N GLY A 40 9.33 22.72 -33.64
CA GLY A 40 8.62 21.99 -32.61
C GLY A 40 7.24 21.45 -33.02
N ASN A 41 6.80 21.73 -34.25
CA ASN A 41 5.42 21.45 -34.69
C ASN A 41 4.39 21.96 -33.63
N VAL A 42 4.55 23.23 -33.24
CA VAL A 42 3.68 23.92 -32.29
C VAL A 42 2.80 24.93 -33.03
N PRO A 43 1.48 24.94 -32.82
CA PRO A 43 0.60 25.91 -33.44
C PRO A 43 1.01 27.35 -33.10
N SER A 44 0.99 28.27 -34.09
CA SER A 44 1.34 29.69 -33.89
C SER A 44 0.51 30.39 -32.80
N SER A 45 -0.74 29.96 -32.61
CA SER A 45 -1.62 30.44 -31.55
C SER A 45 -1.22 30.01 -30.12
N LYS A 46 -0.32 29.01 -30.01
CA LYS A 46 0.11 28.45 -28.70
C LYS A 46 1.56 28.79 -28.35
N ILE A 47 2.40 29.13 -29.34
CA ILE A 47 3.84 29.26 -29.09
C ILE A 47 4.20 30.38 -28.12
N TYR A 48 3.56 31.56 -28.23
CA TYR A 48 3.84 32.66 -27.33
C TYR A 48 3.46 32.34 -25.87
N LEU A 49 2.31 31.71 -25.67
CA LEU A 49 1.87 31.28 -24.33
C LEU A 49 2.82 30.23 -23.74
N ALA A 50 3.26 29.26 -24.58
CA ALA A 50 4.21 28.25 -24.17
C ALA A 50 5.56 28.86 -23.77
N MET A 51 6.09 29.78 -24.60
CA MET A 51 7.37 30.43 -24.30
C MET A 51 7.31 31.36 -23.10
N GLU A 52 6.21 32.05 -22.89
CA GLU A 52 5.99 32.92 -21.72
C GLU A 52 5.97 32.06 -20.42
N LYS A 53 5.29 30.94 -20.43
CA LYS A 53 5.30 30.02 -19.30
C LYS A 53 6.69 29.41 -19.04
N LEU A 54 7.42 28.99 -20.07
CA LEU A 54 8.78 28.49 -19.95
C LEU A 54 9.74 29.55 -19.41
N ALA A 55 9.59 30.80 -19.82
CA ALA A 55 10.34 31.93 -19.28
C ALA A 55 10.01 32.18 -17.79
N GLY A 56 8.73 32.15 -17.43
CA GLY A 56 8.27 32.25 -16.04
C GLY A 56 8.79 31.13 -15.14
N LEU A 57 9.03 29.96 -15.70
CA LEU A 57 9.65 28.83 -14.98
C LEU A 57 11.20 28.92 -14.95
N GLY A 58 11.81 29.90 -15.63
CA GLY A 58 13.27 30.02 -15.69
C GLY A 58 13.97 28.99 -16.57
N LEU A 59 13.25 28.41 -17.54
CA LEU A 59 13.78 27.39 -18.45
C LEU A 59 14.33 27.98 -19.75
N VAL A 60 13.95 29.22 -20.11
CA VAL A 60 14.36 29.93 -21.30
C VAL A 60 14.55 31.41 -21.02
N GLN A 61 15.33 32.08 -21.84
CA GLN A 61 15.46 33.55 -21.84
C GLN A 61 14.67 34.19 -22.98
N VAL A 62 14.15 35.40 -22.71
CA VAL A 62 13.40 36.18 -23.70
C VAL A 62 14.10 37.49 -23.93
N GLN A 63 14.42 37.78 -25.20
CA GLN A 63 14.96 39.05 -25.65
C GLN A 63 13.84 39.89 -26.28
N PRO A 64 13.52 41.06 -25.74
CA PRO A 64 12.41 41.91 -26.19
C PRO A 64 12.75 42.68 -27.48
N THR A 65 13.16 41.99 -28.52
CA THR A 65 13.41 42.52 -29.85
C THR A 65 12.16 42.49 -30.75
N ARG A 66 12.23 43.00 -31.94
CA ARG A 66 11.19 42.88 -32.98
C ARG A 66 11.80 42.23 -34.22
N PRO A 67 11.50 40.95 -34.50
CA PRO A 67 10.63 40.04 -33.73
C PRO A 67 11.23 39.65 -32.37
N LYS A 68 10.37 39.21 -31.43
CA LYS A 68 10.78 38.70 -30.11
C LYS A 68 11.63 37.45 -30.28
N MET A 69 12.81 37.44 -29.68
CA MET A 69 13.73 36.30 -29.73
C MET A 69 13.75 35.53 -28.42
N PHE A 70 13.89 34.22 -28.50
CA PHE A 70 14.02 33.32 -27.39
C PHE A 70 15.39 32.64 -27.44
N ALA A 71 16.03 32.50 -26.28
CA ALA A 71 17.31 31.83 -26.17
C ALA A 71 17.26 30.67 -25.21
N ALA A 72 17.85 29.55 -25.62
CA ALA A 72 18.07 28.41 -24.74
C ALA A 72 19.10 28.77 -23.66
N LEU A 73 18.85 28.33 -22.44
CA LEU A 73 19.85 28.35 -21.37
C LEU A 73 20.81 27.17 -21.54
N PRO A 74 22.01 27.23 -20.94
CA PRO A 74 22.89 26.07 -20.87
C PRO A 74 22.15 24.82 -20.34
N THR A 75 22.43 23.68 -20.96
CA THR A 75 21.71 22.42 -20.64
C THR A 75 21.71 22.09 -19.16
N GLU A 76 22.84 22.30 -18.47
CA GLU A 76 22.98 22.06 -17.04
C GLU A 76 22.04 22.96 -16.21
N VAL A 77 21.87 24.23 -16.62
CA VAL A 77 20.98 25.17 -15.93
C VAL A 77 19.53 24.74 -16.12
N VAL A 78 19.15 24.34 -17.32
CA VAL A 78 17.79 23.85 -17.62
C VAL A 78 17.49 22.59 -16.81
N VAL A 79 18.41 21.61 -16.82
CA VAL A 79 18.22 20.34 -16.08
C VAL A 79 18.12 20.59 -14.58
N ASN A 80 19.00 21.41 -14.00
CA ASN A 80 18.92 21.74 -12.59
C ASN A 80 17.59 22.41 -12.24
N ARG A 81 17.12 23.34 -13.07
CA ARG A 81 15.84 24.01 -12.86
C ARG A 81 14.65 23.04 -12.95
N ILE A 82 14.70 22.07 -13.86
CA ILE A 82 13.71 21.00 -13.97
C ILE A 82 13.65 20.18 -12.67
N ILE A 83 14.81 19.81 -12.11
CA ILE A 83 14.90 19.06 -10.84
C ILE A 83 14.29 19.88 -9.70
N GLU A 84 14.60 21.17 -9.60
CA GLU A 84 14.02 22.06 -8.57
C GLU A 84 12.50 22.13 -8.69
N ILE A 85 11.96 22.34 -9.91
CA ILE A 85 10.51 22.39 -10.16
C ILE A 85 9.85 21.07 -9.74
N ALA A 86 10.44 19.93 -10.07
CA ALA A 86 9.94 18.62 -9.69
C ALA A 86 9.90 18.46 -8.17
N ARG A 87 10.96 18.89 -7.47
CA ARG A 87 11.04 18.86 -6.00
C ARG A 87 10.00 19.76 -5.34
N GLU A 88 9.92 21.03 -5.75
CA GLU A 88 8.93 21.99 -5.26
C GLU A 88 7.48 21.45 -5.40
N ARG A 89 7.23 20.79 -6.53
CA ARG A 89 5.93 20.19 -6.83
C ARG A 89 5.62 18.98 -5.94
N SER A 90 6.63 18.12 -5.72
CA SER A 90 6.51 16.97 -4.81
C SER A 90 6.25 17.41 -3.36
N GLU A 91 6.97 18.43 -2.88
CA GLU A 91 6.79 18.97 -1.55
C GLU A 91 5.40 19.60 -1.36
N ARG A 92 4.93 20.35 -2.36
CA ARG A 92 3.57 20.92 -2.37
C ARG A 92 2.51 19.83 -2.35
N PHE A 93 2.66 18.80 -3.19
CA PHE A 93 1.74 17.67 -3.22
C PHE A 93 1.71 16.93 -1.88
N ALA A 94 2.86 16.73 -1.23
CA ALA A 94 2.93 16.10 0.09
C ALA A 94 2.20 16.93 1.17
N ALA A 95 2.33 18.25 1.14
CA ALA A 95 1.60 19.15 2.04
C ALA A 95 0.08 19.10 1.80
N GLU A 96 -0.35 19.14 0.54
CA GLU A 96 -1.77 19.02 0.17
C GLU A 96 -2.35 17.66 0.57
N ALA A 97 -1.61 16.56 0.38
CA ALA A 97 -2.03 15.22 0.79
C ALA A 97 -2.25 15.12 2.31
N SER A 98 -1.41 15.76 3.10
CA SER A 98 -1.59 15.86 4.56
C SER A 98 -2.90 16.57 4.94
N THR A 99 -3.21 17.67 4.27
CA THR A 99 -4.46 18.41 4.48
C THR A 99 -5.69 17.60 4.07
N LEU A 100 -5.62 16.88 2.94
CA LEU A 100 -6.69 15.98 2.50
C LEU A 100 -6.93 14.84 3.49
N GLN A 101 -5.87 14.29 4.07
CA GLN A 101 -5.98 13.25 5.10
C GLN A 101 -6.77 13.75 6.32
N ALA A 102 -6.49 14.96 6.81
CA ALA A 102 -7.22 15.56 7.92
C ALA A 102 -8.70 15.81 7.55
N THR A 103 -8.95 16.31 6.34
CA THR A 103 -10.30 16.55 5.82
C THR A 103 -11.10 15.25 5.74
N PHE A 104 -10.51 14.19 5.16
CA PHE A 104 -11.18 12.89 5.06
C PHE A 104 -11.43 12.23 6.41
N ALA A 105 -10.51 12.39 7.36
CA ALA A 105 -10.73 11.93 8.73
C ALA A 105 -11.93 12.63 9.38
N GLY A 106 -12.07 13.95 9.19
CA GLY A 106 -13.22 14.72 9.66
C GLY A 106 -14.55 14.30 9.00
N LEU A 107 -14.53 13.97 7.71
CA LEU A 107 -15.72 13.47 7.01
C LEU A 107 -16.15 12.08 7.54
N ARG A 108 -15.19 11.20 7.82
CA ARG A 108 -15.48 9.87 8.40
C ARG A 108 -16.17 9.93 9.75
N SER A 109 -15.86 10.94 10.58
CA SER A 109 -16.49 11.10 11.90
C SER A 109 -17.96 11.55 11.84
N ARG A 110 -18.39 12.16 10.72
CA ARG A 110 -19.76 12.69 10.55
C ARG A 110 -20.77 11.67 10.02
N VAL A 111 -20.31 10.55 9.47
CA VAL A 111 -21.20 9.51 8.91
C VAL A 111 -21.72 8.63 10.06
N ARG A 112 -22.89 8.98 10.60
CA ARG A 112 -23.69 8.11 11.47
C ARG A 112 -24.52 7.17 10.62
N GLY A 113 -24.43 5.86 10.87
CA GLY A 113 -25.24 4.83 10.20
C GLY A 113 -24.60 4.32 8.91
N ARG A 114 -23.50 3.57 9.04
CA ARG A 114 -22.93 2.84 7.91
C ARG A 114 -23.73 1.56 7.66
N GLN A 115 -24.20 1.39 6.45
CA GLN A 115 -24.53 0.05 5.99
C GLN A 115 -23.27 -0.81 6.00
N PRO A 116 -23.36 -2.08 6.40
CA PRO A 116 -22.25 -3.01 6.34
C PRO A 116 -21.67 -3.04 4.92
N PHE A 117 -20.35 -2.90 4.80
CA PHE A 117 -19.68 -3.04 3.53
C PHE A 117 -19.03 -4.42 3.46
N LEU A 118 -19.35 -5.17 2.42
CA LEU A 118 -18.84 -6.52 2.17
C LEU A 118 -17.97 -6.52 0.93
N ASP A 119 -16.77 -7.08 1.04
CA ASP A 119 -15.86 -7.31 -0.07
C ASP A 119 -15.39 -8.76 -0.09
N LEU A 120 -15.60 -9.45 -1.22
CA LEU A 120 -15.20 -10.84 -1.42
C LEU A 120 -13.95 -10.90 -2.28
N ALA A 121 -12.90 -11.53 -1.78
CA ALA A 121 -11.70 -11.83 -2.54
C ALA A 121 -11.56 -13.34 -2.76
N LEU A 122 -11.32 -13.74 -4.01
CA LEU A 122 -11.14 -15.15 -4.37
C LEU A 122 -9.68 -15.56 -4.28
N GLY A 123 -9.45 -16.76 -3.74
CA GLY A 123 -8.13 -17.38 -3.63
C GLY A 123 -7.19 -16.68 -2.64
N VAL A 124 -6.03 -17.27 -2.45
CA VAL A 124 -4.99 -16.77 -1.53
C VAL A 124 -4.44 -15.42 -2.00
N GLU A 125 -4.21 -15.24 -3.29
CA GLU A 125 -3.67 -13.99 -3.84
C GLU A 125 -4.63 -12.81 -3.63
N GLY A 126 -5.93 -13.02 -3.89
CA GLY A 126 -6.97 -12.01 -3.63
C GLY A 126 -7.03 -11.63 -2.16
N HIS A 127 -6.96 -12.62 -1.26
CA HIS A 127 -6.89 -12.41 0.17
C HIS A 127 -5.69 -11.54 0.56
N ILE A 128 -4.50 -11.89 0.11
CA ILE A 128 -3.27 -11.14 0.43
C ILE A 128 -3.33 -9.71 -0.09
N ARG A 129 -3.67 -9.51 -1.36
CA ARG A 129 -3.64 -8.18 -2.00
C ARG A 129 -4.71 -7.23 -1.50
N ARG A 130 -5.88 -7.73 -1.13
CA ARG A 130 -7.04 -6.89 -0.80
C ARG A 130 -7.36 -6.87 0.68
N HIS A 131 -7.38 -8.02 1.33
CA HIS A 131 -7.89 -8.17 2.69
C HIS A 131 -6.82 -8.08 3.78
N LEU A 132 -5.55 -8.40 3.47
CA LEU A 132 -4.47 -8.15 4.43
C LEU A 132 -3.93 -6.72 4.42
N VAL A 133 -4.27 -5.90 3.41
CA VAL A 133 -3.87 -4.49 3.37
C VAL A 133 -4.40 -3.67 4.55
N PRO A 134 -5.67 -3.80 5.00
CA PRO A 134 -6.16 -3.13 6.20
C PRO A 134 -5.36 -3.46 7.47
N LEU A 135 -4.88 -4.71 7.62
CA LEU A 135 -4.03 -5.09 8.76
C LEU A 135 -2.72 -4.31 8.73
N ALA A 136 -2.11 -4.17 7.55
CA ALA A 136 -0.89 -3.40 7.38
C ALA A 136 -1.08 -1.87 7.54
N ALA A 137 -2.32 -1.40 7.60
CA ALA A 137 -2.69 0.00 7.77
C ALA A 137 -3.43 0.27 9.09
N ALA A 138 -3.50 -0.72 9.99
CA ALA A 138 -4.14 -0.61 11.29
C ALA A 138 -3.52 0.54 12.13
N ARG A 139 -4.34 1.17 12.97
CA ARG A 139 -3.92 2.33 13.78
C ARG A 139 -4.12 2.14 15.27
N LYS A 140 -4.96 1.19 15.68
CA LYS A 140 -5.27 0.94 17.09
C LYS A 140 -4.92 -0.48 17.50
N ARG A 141 -5.55 -1.46 16.86
CA ARG A 141 -5.41 -2.86 17.23
C ARG A 141 -5.57 -3.82 16.06
N ILE A 142 -4.94 -4.98 16.16
CA ILE A 142 -5.16 -6.14 15.32
C ILE A 142 -5.35 -7.34 16.26
N LEU A 143 -6.49 -8.00 16.18
CA LEU A 143 -6.78 -9.24 16.87
C LEU A 143 -6.89 -10.35 15.85
N SER A 144 -6.04 -11.36 15.92
CA SER A 144 -5.95 -12.42 14.91
C SER A 144 -6.12 -13.79 15.57
N TYR A 145 -7.10 -14.54 15.13
CA TYR A 145 -7.18 -15.97 15.37
C TYR A 145 -6.85 -16.72 14.10
N MET A 146 -5.94 -17.68 14.17
CA MET A 146 -5.47 -18.47 13.03
C MET A 146 -5.36 -19.93 13.43
N GLU A 147 -5.69 -20.85 12.53
CA GLU A 147 -5.50 -22.28 12.77
C GLU A 147 -4.17 -22.79 12.21
N ALA A 148 -3.56 -23.67 12.96
CA ALA A 148 -2.27 -24.27 12.59
C ALA A 148 -2.32 -25.09 11.29
N GLY A 149 -3.46 -25.67 10.96
CA GLY A 149 -3.67 -26.37 9.69
C GLY A 149 -3.59 -25.45 8.47
N ASP A 150 -4.05 -24.21 8.59
CA ASP A 150 -4.05 -23.23 7.49
C ASP A 150 -2.69 -22.58 7.25
N LEU A 151 -1.84 -22.51 8.28
CA LEU A 151 -0.57 -21.79 8.22
C LEU A 151 0.37 -22.36 7.17
N MET A 152 0.46 -23.69 7.10
CA MET A 152 1.33 -24.37 6.12
C MET A 152 0.79 -24.28 4.69
N ALA A 153 -0.54 -24.28 4.52
CA ALA A 153 -1.15 -24.09 3.20
C ALA A 153 -0.87 -22.69 2.67
N ILE A 154 -0.95 -21.69 3.52
CA ILE A 154 -0.61 -20.31 3.18
C ILE A 154 0.87 -20.17 2.88
N ASP A 155 1.76 -20.77 3.67
CA ASP A 155 3.22 -20.70 3.48
C ASP A 155 3.66 -21.32 2.14
N LYS A 156 3.04 -22.45 1.76
CA LYS A 156 3.28 -23.09 0.45
C LYS A 156 2.77 -22.28 -0.74
N ALA A 157 1.66 -21.57 -0.58
CA ALA A 157 1.06 -20.77 -1.65
C ALA A 157 1.82 -19.45 -1.90
N VAL A 158 2.56 -18.96 -0.91
CA VAL A 158 3.32 -17.71 -0.97
C VAL A 158 4.81 -18.03 -1.00
N LYS A 159 5.34 -18.31 -2.19
CA LYS A 159 6.72 -18.77 -2.43
C LYS A 159 7.84 -17.91 -1.85
N ASP A 160 7.58 -16.64 -1.49
CA ASP A 160 8.59 -15.65 -1.08
C ASP A 160 8.40 -15.15 0.36
N GLY A 161 7.84 -15.97 1.24
CA GLY A 161 7.74 -15.69 2.68
C GLY A 161 7.11 -14.34 3.01
N PHE A 162 5.86 -14.26 3.16
CA PHE A 162 5.01 -13.23 3.79
C PHE A 162 5.55 -11.79 3.87
N PRO A 163 5.88 -11.09 2.76
CA PRO A 163 6.24 -9.66 2.85
C PRO A 163 5.16 -8.84 3.55
N ILE A 164 3.90 -9.28 3.43
CA ILE A 164 2.76 -8.61 4.05
C ILE A 164 2.76 -8.79 5.57
N LEU A 165 3.11 -9.95 6.10
CA LEU A 165 3.19 -10.17 7.55
C LEU A 165 4.29 -9.33 8.19
N ARG A 166 5.46 -9.22 7.53
CA ARG A 166 6.52 -8.30 7.97
C ARG A 166 6.05 -6.85 7.98
N ARG A 167 5.30 -6.44 6.96
CA ARG A 167 4.75 -5.09 6.89
C ARG A 167 3.71 -4.84 7.98
N ILE A 168 2.85 -5.81 8.29
CA ILE A 168 1.90 -5.75 9.38
C ILE A 168 2.63 -5.63 10.73
N ALA A 169 3.59 -6.50 10.99
CA ALA A 169 4.37 -6.51 12.22
C ALA A 169 5.17 -5.20 12.39
N LYS A 170 5.83 -4.75 11.33
CA LYS A 170 6.58 -3.48 11.31
C LYS A 170 5.67 -2.28 11.61
N ASN A 171 4.52 -2.16 10.92
CA ASN A 171 3.56 -1.09 11.16
C ASN A 171 3.05 -1.11 12.62
N ALA A 172 2.74 -2.29 13.16
CA ALA A 172 2.31 -2.42 14.53
C ALA A 172 3.38 -1.95 15.53
N SER A 173 4.63 -2.33 15.31
CA SER A 173 5.75 -1.92 16.16
C SER A 173 6.07 -0.42 16.05
N GLU A 174 6.09 0.15 14.85
CA GLU A 174 6.45 1.56 14.63
C GLU A 174 5.38 2.55 15.10
N HIS A 175 4.11 2.15 15.06
CA HIS A 175 2.97 3.03 15.39
C HIS A 175 2.27 2.67 16.71
N GLY A 176 2.82 1.73 17.48
CA GLY A 176 2.24 1.34 18.77
C GLY A 176 0.88 0.63 18.65
N VAL A 177 0.62 -0.03 17.51
CA VAL A 177 -0.63 -0.76 17.28
C VAL A 177 -0.61 -2.05 18.10
N GLU A 178 -1.65 -2.27 18.89
CA GLU A 178 -1.79 -3.52 19.67
C GLU A 178 -2.06 -4.71 18.73
N HIS A 179 -1.09 -5.59 18.57
CA HIS A 179 -1.24 -6.79 17.74
C HIS A 179 -1.19 -8.05 18.60
N ARG A 180 -2.34 -8.68 18.78
CA ARG A 180 -2.48 -9.96 19.52
C ARG A 180 -2.87 -11.08 18.58
N MET A 181 -2.23 -12.24 18.76
CA MET A 181 -2.48 -13.43 17.95
C MET A 181 -2.76 -14.65 18.83
N VAL A 182 -3.79 -15.40 18.47
CA VAL A 182 -4.04 -16.73 19.03
C VAL A 182 -3.94 -17.76 17.92
N PHE A 183 -3.09 -18.76 18.12
CA PHE A 183 -3.00 -19.91 17.23
C PHE A 183 -3.80 -21.08 17.82
N GLY A 184 -4.86 -21.46 17.09
CA GLY A 184 -5.61 -22.69 17.35
C GLY A 184 -4.84 -23.89 16.80
N PHE A 185 -4.74 -24.97 17.53
CA PHE A 185 -4.11 -26.21 17.08
C PHE A 185 -4.82 -27.44 17.63
N SER A 186 -4.86 -28.46 16.82
CA SER A 186 -5.22 -29.81 17.23
C SER A 186 -3.95 -30.65 17.41
N TYR A 187 -4.11 -31.79 18.02
CA TYR A 187 -3.05 -32.79 18.06
C TYR A 187 -2.39 -33.05 16.68
N ARG A 188 -3.20 -33.12 15.61
CA ARG A 188 -2.71 -33.36 14.23
C ARG A 188 -1.95 -32.17 13.64
N SER A 189 -2.25 -30.96 14.03
CA SER A 189 -1.66 -29.75 13.48
C SER A 189 -0.58 -29.12 14.39
N ALA A 190 -0.33 -29.68 15.57
CA ALA A 190 0.67 -29.14 16.51
C ALA A 190 2.09 -29.12 15.92
N GLY A 191 2.47 -30.14 15.13
CA GLY A 191 3.75 -30.15 14.43
C GLY A 191 3.91 -29.01 13.44
N HIS A 192 2.87 -28.72 12.65
CA HIS A 192 2.83 -27.60 11.69
C HIS A 192 2.96 -26.26 12.41
N LEU A 193 2.27 -26.10 13.56
CA LEU A 193 2.41 -24.89 14.37
C LEU A 193 3.85 -24.69 14.85
N LEU A 194 4.51 -25.72 15.37
CA LEU A 194 5.88 -25.61 15.83
C LEU A 194 6.86 -25.24 14.71
N GLU A 195 6.69 -25.83 13.52
CA GLU A 195 7.47 -25.50 12.35
C GLU A 195 7.25 -24.04 11.91
N PHE A 196 6.01 -23.59 11.79
CA PHE A 196 5.66 -22.21 11.47
C PHE A 196 6.29 -21.22 12.47
N LEU A 197 6.15 -21.47 13.76
CA LEU A 197 6.70 -20.59 14.81
C LEU A 197 8.24 -20.54 14.77
N LYS A 198 8.90 -21.63 14.37
CA LYS A 198 10.35 -21.66 14.17
C LYS A 198 10.77 -20.80 12.98
N LEU A 199 10.08 -20.91 11.86
CA LEU A 199 10.35 -20.15 10.63
C LEU A 199 10.12 -18.65 10.81
N HIS A 200 9.03 -18.27 11.48
CA HIS A 200 8.61 -16.87 11.64
C HIS A 200 8.95 -16.26 12.99
N ARG A 201 9.87 -16.86 13.74
CA ARG A 201 10.26 -16.41 15.09
C ARG A 201 10.62 -14.93 15.16
N HIS A 202 11.28 -14.41 14.14
CA HIS A 202 11.72 -13.00 14.11
C HIS A 202 10.51 -12.06 13.98
N ASP A 203 9.61 -12.34 13.08
CA ASP A 203 8.45 -11.50 12.79
C ASP A 203 7.43 -11.54 13.97
N LEU A 204 7.27 -12.70 14.60
CA LEU A 204 6.40 -12.88 15.75
C LEU A 204 6.89 -12.17 17.03
N ARG A 205 8.17 -11.80 17.13
CA ARG A 205 8.66 -10.97 18.22
C ARG A 205 8.22 -9.51 18.15
N GLN A 206 7.76 -9.06 16.99
CA GLN A 206 7.30 -7.69 16.76
C GLN A 206 5.81 -7.52 17.09
N VAL A 207 5.06 -8.61 17.33
CA VAL A 207 3.67 -8.53 17.76
C VAL A 207 3.57 -8.34 19.26
N THR A 208 2.51 -7.69 19.73
CA THR A 208 2.31 -7.38 21.16
C THR A 208 2.17 -8.63 22.02
N GLY A 209 1.61 -9.72 21.46
CA GLY A 209 1.49 -10.97 22.16
C GLY A 209 1.00 -12.13 21.30
N VAL A 210 1.47 -13.31 21.63
CA VAL A 210 1.08 -14.57 20.99
C VAL A 210 0.61 -15.54 22.07
N ARG A 211 -0.50 -16.23 21.83
CA ARG A 211 -1.02 -17.31 22.68
C ARG A 211 -1.46 -18.50 21.84
N TYR A 212 -1.72 -19.60 22.50
CA TYR A 212 -2.03 -20.89 21.88
C TYR A 212 -3.27 -21.49 22.48
N SER A 213 -4.15 -22.06 21.64
CA SER A 213 -5.41 -22.67 22.10
C SER A 213 -5.60 -24.05 21.48
N GLY A 214 -6.02 -25.00 22.32
CA GLY A 214 -6.52 -26.29 21.83
C GLY A 214 -7.98 -26.24 21.37
N GLU A 215 -8.68 -25.14 21.59
CA GLU A 215 -10.02 -24.92 21.04
C GLU A 215 -9.88 -24.49 19.58
N LEU A 216 -10.52 -25.24 18.69
CA LEU A 216 -10.57 -24.92 17.26
C LEU A 216 -11.79 -24.06 16.97
N GLY A 217 -11.62 -23.08 16.10
CA GLY A 217 -12.68 -22.19 15.65
C GLY A 217 -12.46 -21.83 14.18
N HIS A 218 -13.16 -20.83 13.70
CA HIS A 218 -12.95 -20.33 12.36
C HIS A 218 -11.96 -19.17 12.38
N PRO A 219 -10.93 -19.15 11.50
CA PRO A 219 -9.96 -18.05 11.46
C PRO A 219 -10.61 -16.70 11.19
N PHE A 220 -10.15 -15.67 11.88
CA PHE A 220 -10.59 -14.29 11.63
C PHE A 220 -9.55 -13.27 12.06
N HIS A 221 -9.70 -12.05 11.55
CA HIS A 221 -8.97 -10.88 11.99
C HIS A 221 -9.94 -9.75 12.27
N VAL A 222 -9.79 -9.10 13.43
CA VAL A 222 -10.44 -7.82 13.74
C VAL A 222 -9.38 -6.72 13.63
N VAL A 223 -9.66 -5.68 12.85
CA VAL A 223 -8.75 -4.56 12.64
C VAL A 223 -9.43 -3.28 13.08
N ASP A 224 -8.78 -2.59 13.98
CA ASP A 224 -9.31 -1.39 14.63
C ASP A 224 -10.69 -1.65 15.25
N ASP A 225 -11.68 -0.80 14.94
CA ASP A 225 -13.00 -0.87 15.58
C ASP A 225 -14.13 -1.32 14.62
N ASP A 226 -13.83 -1.52 13.33
CA ASP A 226 -14.90 -1.69 12.33
C ASP A 226 -14.58 -2.64 11.17
N ILE A 227 -13.42 -3.25 11.14
CA ILE A 227 -13.03 -4.15 10.05
C ILE A 227 -12.87 -5.57 10.57
N VAL A 228 -13.52 -6.49 9.90
CA VAL A 228 -13.39 -7.94 10.12
C VAL A 228 -12.95 -8.59 8.82
N VAL A 229 -11.99 -9.49 8.90
CA VAL A 229 -11.58 -10.35 7.77
C VAL A 229 -11.83 -11.81 8.15
N LEU A 230 -12.66 -12.48 7.36
CA LEU A 230 -13.02 -13.88 7.52
C LEU A 230 -12.47 -14.67 6.34
N PRO A 231 -11.45 -15.48 6.53
CA PRO A 231 -11.03 -16.45 5.52
C PRO A 231 -12.12 -17.53 5.37
N LEU A 232 -12.39 -17.94 4.14
CA LEU A 232 -13.39 -18.95 3.81
C LEU A 232 -12.69 -20.16 3.20
N ASP A 233 -12.92 -21.33 3.78
CA ASP A 233 -12.37 -22.58 3.30
C ASP A 233 -13.17 -23.15 2.13
N HIS A 234 -12.52 -23.93 1.28
CA HIS A 234 -13.19 -24.58 0.18
C HIS A 234 -14.11 -25.71 0.72
N PRO A 235 -15.38 -25.75 0.34
CA PRO A 235 -16.37 -26.67 0.94
C PRO A 235 -16.05 -28.15 0.69
N PHE A 236 -15.28 -28.47 -0.36
CA PHE A 236 -14.98 -29.86 -0.77
C PHE A 236 -13.50 -30.21 -0.75
N VAL A 237 -12.61 -29.24 -0.70
CA VAL A 237 -11.16 -29.48 -0.70
C VAL A 237 -10.62 -29.18 0.71
N LYS A 238 -10.18 -30.22 1.38
CA LYS A 238 -9.48 -30.07 2.66
C LYS A 238 -8.16 -29.30 2.41
N GLU A 239 -7.88 -28.32 3.25
CA GLU A 239 -6.66 -27.50 3.20
C GLU A 239 -6.60 -26.48 2.03
N GLY A 240 -7.74 -26.15 1.43
CA GLY A 240 -7.81 -25.15 0.36
C GLY A 240 -8.55 -23.88 0.80
N ARG A 241 -7.85 -22.76 0.92
CA ARG A 241 -8.51 -21.48 1.10
C ARG A 241 -9.16 -21.07 -0.21
N PHE A 242 -10.48 -20.98 -0.20
CA PHE A 242 -11.29 -20.67 -1.38
C PHE A 242 -11.42 -19.17 -1.62
N ALA A 243 -11.70 -18.44 -0.55
CA ALA A 243 -12.00 -17.02 -0.61
C ALA A 243 -11.70 -16.36 0.74
N SER A 244 -11.91 -15.07 0.82
CA SER A 244 -12.02 -14.35 2.08
C SER A 244 -13.05 -13.23 1.97
N LEU A 245 -13.72 -12.94 3.06
CA LEU A 245 -14.71 -11.88 3.19
C LEU A 245 -14.15 -10.79 4.10
N LEU A 246 -14.10 -9.56 3.61
CA LEU A 246 -13.86 -8.38 4.42
C LEU A 246 -15.21 -7.71 4.70
N VAL A 247 -15.49 -7.53 5.97
CA VAL A 247 -16.71 -6.87 6.46
C VAL A 247 -16.31 -5.58 7.16
N ARG A 248 -16.94 -4.47 6.79
CA ARG A 248 -16.86 -3.22 7.57
C ARG A 248 -18.15 -3.06 8.34
N ASP A 249 -18.13 -3.51 9.56
CA ASP A 249 -19.25 -3.43 10.47
C ASP A 249 -18.74 -3.40 11.91
N ARG A 250 -19.16 -2.40 12.67
CA ARG A 250 -18.68 -2.19 14.03
C ARG A 250 -19.26 -3.23 15.02
N GLU A 251 -20.54 -3.55 14.87
CA GLU A 251 -21.21 -4.49 15.77
C GLU A 251 -20.59 -5.88 15.63
N LEU A 252 -20.34 -6.34 14.39
CA LEU A 252 -19.64 -7.59 14.14
C LEU A 252 -18.21 -7.56 14.70
N ALA A 253 -17.47 -6.44 14.50
CA ALA A 253 -16.11 -6.31 15.00
C ALA A 253 -16.05 -6.34 16.54
N ASP A 254 -16.96 -5.65 17.21
CA ASP A 254 -17.05 -5.63 18.67
C ASP A 254 -17.41 -7.03 19.21
N ASN A 255 -18.37 -7.72 18.60
CA ASN A 255 -18.77 -9.09 18.97
C ASN A 255 -17.60 -10.08 18.87
N LEU A 256 -16.88 -10.06 17.72
CA LEU A 256 -15.71 -10.94 17.54
C LEU A 256 -14.54 -10.54 18.44
N ALA A 257 -14.37 -9.27 18.76
CA ALA A 257 -13.36 -8.82 19.69
C ALA A 257 -13.65 -9.31 21.12
N GLU A 258 -14.90 -9.31 21.56
CA GLU A 258 -15.31 -9.89 22.87
C GLU A 258 -15.01 -11.38 22.93
N GLY A 259 -15.42 -12.15 21.90
CA GLY A 259 -15.09 -13.57 21.79
C GLY A 259 -13.58 -13.84 21.79
N PHE A 260 -12.81 -12.99 21.07
CA PHE A 260 -11.36 -13.08 21.09
C PHE A 260 -10.78 -12.83 22.49
N GLN A 261 -11.30 -11.87 23.26
CA GLN A 261 -10.81 -11.59 24.61
C GLN A 261 -11.08 -12.76 25.58
N GLU A 262 -12.20 -13.47 25.42
CA GLU A 262 -12.47 -14.68 26.18
C GLU A 262 -11.50 -15.80 25.85
N LEU A 263 -11.29 -16.04 24.55
CA LEU A 263 -10.30 -17.00 24.07
C LEU A 263 -8.89 -16.64 24.55
N TRP A 264 -8.52 -15.34 24.45
CA TRP A 264 -7.23 -14.84 24.92
C TRP A 264 -6.97 -15.11 26.38
N ARG A 265 -7.98 -14.95 27.25
CA ARG A 265 -7.83 -15.23 28.69
C ARG A 265 -7.55 -16.70 28.99
N LYS A 266 -8.17 -17.61 28.23
CA LYS A 266 -8.04 -19.07 28.40
C LYS A 266 -6.78 -19.63 27.72
N ALA A 267 -6.30 -18.99 26.67
CA ALA A 267 -5.22 -19.47 25.84
C ALA A 267 -3.86 -19.52 26.57
N MET A 268 -3.08 -20.57 26.29
CA MET A 268 -1.76 -20.84 26.86
C MET A 268 -0.75 -19.77 26.43
N ARG A 269 0.15 -19.42 27.34
CA ARG A 269 1.22 -18.43 27.09
C ARG A 269 2.52 -19.04 26.57
N ASN A 270 2.76 -20.31 26.86
CA ASN A 270 4.02 -20.98 26.59
C ASN A 270 3.84 -22.19 25.68
N LEU A 271 4.73 -22.31 24.69
CA LEU A 271 4.81 -23.50 23.83
C LEU A 271 5.09 -24.80 24.59
N ARG A 272 5.72 -24.72 25.78
CA ARG A 272 6.03 -25.89 26.61
C ARG A 272 4.79 -26.57 27.17
N GLU A 273 3.66 -25.88 27.18
CA GLU A 273 2.36 -26.42 27.59
C GLU A 273 1.69 -27.24 26.45
N ILE A 274 2.24 -27.19 25.23
CA ILE A 274 1.77 -27.97 24.10
C ILE A 274 2.37 -29.37 24.19
N HIS A 275 1.63 -30.31 24.71
CA HIS A 275 1.99 -31.72 24.70
C HIS A 275 1.66 -32.33 23.32
N VAL A 276 2.67 -32.50 22.49
CA VAL A 276 2.56 -33.29 21.25
C VAL A 276 2.77 -34.75 21.64
N ASP A 277 1.72 -35.56 21.63
CA ASP A 277 1.89 -37.01 21.80
C ASP A 277 2.59 -37.57 20.56
N PRO A 278 3.80 -38.12 20.66
CA PRO A 278 4.55 -38.62 19.53
C PRO A 278 3.91 -39.85 18.86
N ARG A 279 2.86 -40.43 19.44
CA ARG A 279 2.28 -41.70 18.96
C ARG A 279 1.02 -41.56 18.12
N GLY A 280 0.46 -40.36 17.97
CA GLY A 280 -0.81 -40.17 17.24
C GLY A 280 -2.00 -40.91 17.86
N PRO A 281 -3.25 -40.53 17.61
CA PRO A 281 -4.37 -41.33 18.01
C PRO A 281 -4.26 -42.70 17.35
N LYS A 282 -4.25 -43.78 18.11
CA LYS A 282 -4.48 -45.10 17.56
C LYS A 282 -5.82 -45.06 16.84
N ALA A 283 -5.82 -45.46 15.57
CA ALA A 283 -7.00 -45.55 14.71
C ALA A 283 -8.08 -46.43 15.32
#